data_ad8ceb79b2e95a6f06a4d78a6a10acd7
#
_entry.id   ad8ceb79b2e95a6f06a4d78a6a10acd7
#
_cell.length_a   1.000
_cell.length_b   1.000
_cell.length_c   1.000
_cell.angle_alpha   90.00
_cell.angle_beta   90.00
_cell.angle_gamma   90.00
#
_symmetry.space_group_name_H-M   'P 1'
#
loop_
_entity.id
_entity.type
_entity.pdbx_description
1 polymer ?
#
loop_
_entity_poly.entity_id
_entity_poly.type
_entity_poly.pdbx_seq_one_letter_code
_entity_poly.pdbx_strand_id
1 'polypeptide(L)'
;ALVLPAVATQAVGWTAVLLWPGAAPLWLLYGLAFALAMGGPASMIAFDHARTHNPAHRLSTATGITNVGGFLAALIAIFAIGLALDLQGAGTPDTYRLEAFRIAFLTQFPLWALGWTFIVIERRRTRVLLGIDPPRHPR
;
A
#
# COMPACT_ATOMS: atom_id res chain seq x y z
N ALA A 1 11.89 8.45 -4.41
CA ALA A 1 11.19 8.70 -5.68
C ALA A 1 10.45 7.46 -6.23
N LEU A 2 10.92 6.23 -5.95
CA LEU A 2 10.38 5.00 -6.55
C LEU A 2 9.09 4.44 -5.89
N VAL A 3 8.82 4.76 -4.62
CA VAL A 3 7.67 4.22 -3.88
C VAL A 3 6.34 4.69 -4.48
N LEU A 4 6.23 5.98 -4.79
CA LEU A 4 4.97 6.53 -5.33
C LEU A 4 4.57 5.91 -6.68
N PRO A 5 5.48 5.75 -7.67
CA PRO A 5 5.16 5.03 -8.90
C PRO A 5 4.75 3.58 -8.64
N ALA A 6 5.42 2.87 -7.73
CA ALA A 6 5.06 1.49 -7.39
C ALA A 6 3.64 1.38 -6.84
N VAL A 7 3.29 2.24 -5.87
CA VAL A 7 1.92 2.29 -5.31
C VAL A 7 0.90 2.68 -6.39
N ALA A 8 1.22 3.66 -7.24
CA ALA A 8 0.34 4.06 -8.33
C ALA A 8 0.09 2.92 -9.33
N THR A 9 1.12 2.18 -9.72
CA THR A 9 1.00 1.04 -10.63
C THR A 9 0.10 -0.06 -10.03
N GLN A 10 0.25 -0.36 -8.75
CA GLN A 10 -0.61 -1.32 -8.06
C GLN A 10 -2.06 -0.82 -7.98
N ALA A 11 -2.26 0.46 -7.65
CA ALA A 11 -3.60 1.06 -7.59
C ALA A 11 -4.29 1.02 -8.96
N VAL A 12 -3.58 1.34 -10.03
CA VAL A 12 -4.10 1.24 -11.42
C VAL A 12 -4.44 -0.20 -11.78
N GLY A 13 -3.54 -1.15 -11.50
CA GLY A 13 -3.77 -2.56 -11.75
C GLY A 13 -5.00 -3.11 -11.03
N TRP A 14 -5.15 -2.83 -9.75
CA TRP A 14 -6.34 -3.21 -8.98
C TRP A 14 -7.60 -2.52 -9.49
N THR A 15 -7.54 -1.23 -9.78
CA THR A 15 -8.68 -0.50 -10.34
C THR A 15 -9.15 -1.12 -11.66
N ALA A 16 -8.21 -1.47 -12.54
CA ALA A 16 -8.53 -2.11 -13.81
C ALA A 16 -9.20 -3.48 -13.61
N VAL A 17 -8.73 -4.30 -12.67
CA VAL A 17 -9.33 -5.60 -12.35
C VAL A 17 -10.72 -5.45 -11.73
N LEU A 18 -10.88 -4.52 -10.77
CA LEU A 18 -12.16 -4.34 -10.06
C LEU A 18 -13.25 -3.73 -10.94
N LEU A 19 -12.89 -2.87 -11.88
CA LEU A 19 -13.82 -2.23 -12.81
C LEU A 19 -14.07 -3.06 -14.08
N TRP A 20 -13.37 -4.20 -14.26
CA TRP A 20 -13.54 -5.02 -15.45
C TRP A 20 -14.95 -5.57 -15.56
N PRO A 21 -15.62 -5.47 -16.71
CA PRO A 21 -16.96 -6.04 -16.91
C PRO A 21 -16.89 -7.57 -16.92
N GLY A 22 -17.45 -8.21 -15.88
CA GLY A 22 -17.36 -9.66 -15.68
C GLY A 22 -16.06 -10.13 -15.06
N ALA A 23 -15.64 -11.36 -15.34
CA ALA A 23 -14.38 -11.92 -14.86
C ALA A 23 -13.19 -11.27 -15.59
N ALA A 24 -12.20 -10.81 -14.83
CA ALA A 24 -11.01 -10.21 -15.43
C ALA A 24 -10.22 -11.25 -16.25
N PRO A 25 -9.71 -10.90 -17.44
CA PRO A 25 -8.96 -11.81 -18.27
C PRO A 25 -7.59 -12.14 -17.64
N LEU A 26 -7.07 -13.33 -17.94
CA LEU A 26 -5.82 -13.83 -17.35
C LEU A 26 -4.62 -12.91 -17.58
N TRP A 27 -4.51 -12.27 -18.74
CA TRP A 27 -3.42 -11.35 -19.03
C TRP A 27 -3.41 -10.14 -18.07
N LEU A 28 -4.60 -9.64 -17.68
CA LEU A 28 -4.74 -8.55 -16.73
C LEU A 28 -4.35 -9.01 -15.32
N LEU A 29 -4.74 -10.22 -14.93
CA LEU A 29 -4.36 -10.81 -13.65
C LEU A 29 -2.85 -11.07 -13.56
N TYR A 30 -2.22 -11.55 -14.64
CA TYR A 30 -0.77 -11.68 -14.71
C TYR A 30 -0.07 -10.33 -14.63
N GLY A 31 -0.60 -9.30 -15.29
CA GLY A 31 -0.09 -7.93 -15.19
C GLY A 31 -0.18 -7.39 -13.76
N LEU A 32 -1.31 -7.62 -13.08
CA LEU A 32 -1.48 -7.26 -11.67
C LEU A 32 -0.50 -8.04 -10.77
N ALA A 33 -0.36 -9.36 -10.95
CA ALA A 33 0.57 -10.18 -10.18
C ALA A 33 2.02 -9.68 -10.34
N PHE A 34 2.42 -9.33 -11.55
CA PHE A 34 3.73 -8.73 -11.82
C PHE A 34 3.91 -7.38 -11.11
N ALA A 35 2.90 -6.50 -11.17
CA ALA A 35 2.92 -5.22 -10.49
C ALA A 35 3.03 -5.38 -8.95
N LEU A 36 2.33 -6.37 -8.38
CA LEU A 36 2.42 -6.69 -6.95
C LEU A 36 3.81 -7.24 -6.58
N ALA A 37 4.39 -8.11 -7.41
CA ALA A 37 5.74 -8.62 -7.20
C ALA A 37 6.79 -7.51 -7.17
N MET A 38 6.63 -6.47 -7.99
CA MET A 38 7.51 -5.30 -7.97
C MET A 38 7.39 -4.47 -6.67
N GLY A 39 6.33 -4.65 -5.90
CA GLY A 39 6.16 -4.03 -4.58
C GLY A 39 7.15 -4.55 -3.53
N GLY A 40 7.62 -5.80 -3.65
CA GLY A 40 8.61 -6.39 -2.75
C GLY A 40 9.91 -5.57 -2.67
N PRO A 41 10.62 -5.34 -3.77
CA PRO A 41 11.79 -4.48 -3.80
C PRO A 41 11.52 -3.04 -3.33
N ALA A 42 10.33 -2.49 -3.64
CA ALA A 42 9.95 -1.15 -3.19
C ALA A 42 9.83 -1.04 -1.66
N SER A 43 9.46 -2.11 -0.96
CA SER A 43 9.40 -2.14 0.50
C SER A 43 10.78 -2.00 1.15
N MET A 44 11.85 -2.44 0.49
CA MET A 44 13.23 -2.29 0.97
C MET A 44 13.64 -0.83 1.16
N ILE A 45 13.01 0.09 0.44
CA ILE A 45 13.26 1.53 0.59
C ILE A 45 12.88 2.02 2.00
N ALA A 46 11.86 1.42 2.63
CA ALA A 46 11.49 1.76 4.01
C ALA A 46 12.59 1.37 5.01
N PHE A 47 13.23 0.21 4.81
CA PHE A 47 14.36 -0.22 5.63
C PHE A 47 15.61 0.63 5.39
N ASP A 48 15.86 1.01 4.14
CA ASP A 48 16.98 1.89 3.81
C ASP A 48 16.78 3.28 4.44
N HIS A 49 15.56 3.82 4.39
CA HIS A 49 15.21 5.05 5.06
C HIS A 49 15.41 4.95 6.59
N ALA A 50 14.99 3.84 7.22
CA ALA A 50 15.21 3.60 8.63
C ALA A 50 16.72 3.59 8.98
N ARG A 51 17.55 3.01 8.11
CA ARG A 51 19.01 2.97 8.31
C ARG A 51 19.69 4.31 8.13
N THR A 52 19.28 5.09 7.16
CA THR A 52 19.95 6.37 6.81
C THR A 52 19.57 7.51 7.75
N HIS A 53 18.41 7.43 8.43
CA HIS A 53 17.90 8.51 9.27
C HIS A 53 17.98 8.22 10.77
N ASN A 54 18.58 7.08 11.17
CA ASN A 54 18.75 6.74 12.57
C ASN A 54 20.23 6.50 12.92
N PRO A 55 20.67 6.86 14.12
CA PRO A 55 22.04 6.62 14.59
C PRO A 55 22.29 5.11 14.74
N ALA A 56 23.56 4.69 14.62
CA ALA A 56 23.97 3.29 14.59
C ALA A 56 23.44 2.45 15.76
N HIS A 57 23.39 3.01 16.96
CA HIS A 57 22.91 2.32 18.16
C HIS A 57 21.38 2.08 18.20
N ARG A 58 20.61 2.67 17.26
CA ARG A 58 19.14 2.52 17.14
C ARG A 58 18.71 1.80 15.88
N LEU A 59 19.62 1.34 15.05
CA LEU A 59 19.30 0.74 13.75
C LEU A 59 18.39 -0.49 13.88
N SER A 60 18.69 -1.38 14.82
CA SER A 60 17.89 -2.59 15.05
C SER A 60 16.46 -2.25 15.45
N THR A 61 16.29 -1.27 16.36
CA THR A 61 14.95 -0.82 16.79
C THR A 61 14.19 -0.17 15.64
N ALA A 62 14.82 0.72 14.88
CA ALA A 62 14.20 1.39 13.74
C ALA A 62 13.77 0.40 12.66
N THR A 63 14.62 -0.57 12.35
CA THR A 63 14.31 -1.64 11.39
C THR A 63 13.19 -2.54 11.89
N GLY A 64 13.20 -2.88 13.19
CA GLY A 64 12.13 -3.66 13.82
C GLY A 64 10.78 -2.97 13.76
N ILE A 65 10.71 -1.67 14.08
CA ILE A 65 9.47 -0.88 13.99
C ILE A 65 8.96 -0.82 12.55
N THR A 66 9.85 -0.61 11.57
CA THR A 66 9.49 -0.61 10.16
C THR A 66 8.87 -1.94 9.74
N ASN A 67 9.48 -3.05 10.16
CA ASN A 67 8.99 -4.40 9.84
C ASN A 67 7.62 -4.68 10.48
N VAL A 68 7.47 -4.39 11.77
CA VAL A 68 6.20 -4.55 12.49
C VAL A 68 5.10 -3.70 11.86
N GLY A 69 5.41 -2.45 11.49
CA GLY A 69 4.46 -1.57 10.81
C GLY A 69 3.96 -2.15 9.48
N GLY A 70 4.84 -2.73 8.68
CA GLY A 70 4.48 -3.40 7.43
C GLY A 70 3.55 -4.61 7.64
N PHE A 71 3.89 -5.49 8.59
CA PHE A 71 3.03 -6.65 8.92
C PHE A 71 1.69 -6.23 9.50
N LEU A 72 1.65 -5.22 10.38
CA LEU A 72 0.41 -4.72 10.96
C LEU A 72 -0.51 -4.16 9.87
N ALA A 73 0.02 -3.39 8.93
CA ALA A 73 -0.76 -2.90 7.79
C ALA A 73 -1.33 -4.04 6.94
N ALA A 74 -0.53 -5.09 6.69
CA ALA A 74 -0.99 -6.28 5.96
C ALA A 74 -2.10 -7.02 6.71
N LEU A 75 -1.96 -7.21 8.02
CA LEU A 75 -2.99 -7.85 8.86
C LEU A 75 -4.30 -7.05 8.85
N ILE A 76 -4.23 -5.73 8.97
CA ILE A 76 -5.42 -4.86 8.90
C ILE A 76 -6.09 -5.00 7.53
N ALA A 77 -5.32 -5.02 6.44
CA ALA A 77 -5.87 -5.17 5.10
C ALA A 77 -6.56 -6.53 4.92
N ILE A 78 -5.92 -7.62 5.31
CA ILE A 78 -6.47 -8.98 5.20
C ILE A 78 -7.73 -9.11 6.06
N PHE A 79 -7.70 -8.60 7.29
CA PHE A 79 -8.85 -8.61 8.19
C PHE A 79 -10.03 -7.80 7.61
N ALA A 80 -9.76 -6.61 7.07
CA ALA A 80 -10.81 -5.79 6.46
C ALA A 80 -11.45 -6.45 5.24
N ILE A 81 -10.65 -7.13 4.40
CA ILE A 81 -11.14 -7.90 3.25
C ILE A 81 -12.02 -9.07 3.73
N GLY A 82 -11.53 -9.85 4.72
CA GLY A 82 -12.29 -10.96 5.28
C GLY A 82 -13.62 -10.52 5.90
N LEU A 83 -13.59 -9.49 6.73
CA LEU A 83 -14.79 -8.92 7.33
C LEU A 83 -15.78 -8.41 6.28
N ALA A 84 -15.29 -7.77 5.22
CA ALA A 84 -16.16 -7.30 4.14
C ALA A 84 -16.81 -8.46 3.36
N LEU A 85 -16.14 -9.60 3.20
CA LEU A 85 -16.71 -10.81 2.62
C LEU A 85 -17.76 -11.41 3.55
N ASP A 86 -17.48 -11.54 4.84
CA ASP A 86 -18.40 -12.09 5.84
C ASP A 86 -19.68 -11.27 5.93
N LEU A 87 -19.58 -9.95 5.98
CA LEU A 87 -20.74 -9.04 6.02
C LEU A 87 -21.64 -9.14 4.78
N GLN A 88 -21.09 -9.61 3.66
CA GLN A 88 -21.84 -9.85 2.42
C GLN A 88 -22.38 -11.29 2.31
N GLY A 89 -22.17 -12.12 3.33
CA GLY A 89 -22.53 -13.54 3.30
C GLY A 89 -21.71 -14.35 2.28
N ALA A 90 -20.50 -13.91 1.98
CA ALA A 90 -19.57 -14.55 1.05
C ALA A 90 -18.29 -15.04 1.78
N GLY A 91 -18.43 -15.46 3.04
CA GLY A 91 -17.30 -15.89 3.88
C GLY A 91 -16.86 -17.35 3.67
N THR A 92 -17.59 -18.14 2.88
CA THR A 92 -17.25 -19.54 2.60
C THR A 92 -17.11 -19.78 1.09
N PRO A 93 -16.30 -20.76 0.66
CA PRO A 93 -16.09 -21.07 -0.76
C PRO A 93 -17.37 -21.24 -1.58
N ASP A 94 -18.41 -21.86 -0.98
CA ASP A 94 -19.68 -22.12 -1.64
C ASP A 94 -20.53 -20.87 -1.89
N THR A 95 -20.21 -19.79 -1.17
CA THR A 95 -20.93 -18.50 -1.24
C THR A 95 -20.17 -17.41 -1.98
N TYR A 96 -19.00 -17.71 -2.52
CA TYR A 96 -18.15 -16.75 -3.23
C TYR A 96 -18.85 -16.18 -4.46
N ARG A 97 -18.89 -14.84 -4.53
CA ARG A 97 -19.45 -14.08 -5.65
C ARG A 97 -18.46 -13.01 -6.07
N LEU A 98 -18.35 -12.80 -7.37
CA LEU A 98 -17.44 -11.80 -7.94
C LEU A 98 -17.66 -10.39 -7.37
N GLU A 99 -18.92 -10.00 -7.20
CA GLU A 99 -19.30 -8.70 -6.64
C GLU A 99 -18.84 -8.53 -5.18
N ALA A 100 -18.99 -9.58 -4.37
CA ALA A 100 -18.54 -9.57 -2.98
C ALA A 100 -17.00 -9.37 -2.89
N PHE A 101 -16.26 -10.03 -3.76
CA PHE A 101 -14.80 -9.84 -3.85
C PHE A 101 -14.44 -8.42 -4.29
N ARG A 102 -15.14 -7.85 -5.27
CA ARG A 102 -14.91 -6.47 -5.70
C ARG A 102 -15.06 -5.48 -4.56
N ILE A 103 -16.15 -5.59 -3.80
CA ILE A 103 -16.40 -4.72 -2.65
C ILE A 103 -15.35 -4.95 -1.56
N ALA A 104 -15.02 -6.21 -1.27
CA ALA A 104 -14.03 -6.54 -0.25
C ALA A 104 -12.64 -5.97 -0.58
N PHE A 105 -12.20 -6.09 -1.83
CA PHE A 105 -10.90 -5.55 -2.24
C PHE A 105 -10.86 -4.01 -2.33
N LEU A 106 -12.01 -3.32 -2.38
CA LEU A 106 -12.04 -1.86 -2.25
C LEU A 106 -11.56 -1.38 -0.87
N THR A 107 -11.66 -2.20 0.17
CA THR A 107 -11.23 -1.85 1.54
C THR A 107 -9.73 -1.56 1.66
N GLN A 108 -8.91 -1.98 0.73
CA GLN A 108 -7.47 -1.67 0.72
C GLN A 108 -7.15 -0.25 0.25
N PHE A 109 -8.03 0.40 -0.55
CA PHE A 109 -7.76 1.73 -1.09
C PHE A 109 -7.64 2.83 -0.02
N PRO A 110 -8.44 2.87 1.04
CA PRO A 110 -8.23 3.78 2.17
C PRO A 110 -6.85 3.64 2.81
N LEU A 111 -6.34 2.41 2.97
CA LEU A 111 -5.00 2.16 3.52
C LEU A 111 -3.91 2.71 2.59
N TRP A 112 -4.06 2.53 1.28
CA TRP A 112 -3.14 3.10 0.30
C TRP A 112 -3.19 4.62 0.27
N ALA A 113 -4.39 5.22 0.37
CA ALA A 113 -4.55 6.66 0.44
C ALA A 113 -3.88 7.25 1.67
N LEU A 114 -3.99 6.58 2.84
CA LEU A 114 -3.27 6.95 4.06
C LEU A 114 -1.75 6.87 3.86
N GLY A 115 -1.26 5.73 3.37
CA GLY A 115 0.17 5.54 3.11
C GLY A 115 0.73 6.58 2.12
N TRP A 116 0.01 6.83 1.03
CA TRP A 116 0.36 7.84 0.05
C TRP A 116 0.44 9.24 0.68
N THR A 117 -0.55 9.59 1.48
CA THR A 117 -0.62 10.89 2.15
C THR A 117 0.57 11.10 3.08
N PHE A 118 0.89 10.09 3.92
CA PHE A 118 2.05 10.15 4.81
C PHE A 118 3.36 10.28 4.04
N ILE A 119 3.55 9.50 2.98
CA ILE A 119 4.76 9.60 2.14
C ILE A 119 4.90 10.98 1.53
N VAL A 120 3.81 11.57 1.03
CA VAL A 120 3.83 12.93 0.44
C VAL A 120 4.14 13.98 1.50
N ILE A 121 3.55 13.87 2.69
CA ILE A 121 3.80 14.79 3.81
C ILE A 121 5.27 14.72 4.22
N GLU A 122 5.81 13.52 4.48
CA GLU A 122 7.21 13.35 4.91
C GLU A 122 8.19 13.78 3.82
N ARG A 123 7.90 13.49 2.57
CA ARG A 123 8.72 13.97 1.44
C ARG A 123 8.79 15.50 1.42
N ARG A 124 7.66 16.18 1.64
CA ARG A 124 7.62 17.64 1.69
C ARG A 124 8.41 18.18 2.88
N ARG A 125 8.24 17.59 4.07
CA ARG A 125 8.99 17.98 5.27
C ARG A 125 10.49 17.85 5.07
N THR A 126 10.94 16.72 4.52
CA THR A 126 12.35 16.49 4.24
C THR A 126 12.91 17.50 3.25
N ARG A 127 12.17 17.87 2.20
CA ARG A 127 12.61 18.85 1.21
C ARG A 127 12.75 20.25 1.80
N VAL A 128 11.84 20.62 2.69
CA VAL A 128 11.92 21.91 3.41
C VAL A 128 13.13 21.93 4.35
N LEU A 129 13.37 20.84 5.10
CA LEU A 129 14.51 20.71 6.02
C LEU A 129 15.86 20.76 5.28
N LEU A 130 15.91 20.23 4.06
CA LEU A 130 17.11 20.24 3.21
C LEU A 130 17.25 21.57 2.42
N GLY A 131 16.36 22.55 2.62
CA GLY A 131 16.43 23.84 1.91
C GLY A 131 16.11 23.76 0.42
N ILE A 132 15.52 22.64 -0.06
CA ILE A 132 15.17 22.46 -1.47
C ILE A 132 13.88 23.21 -1.82
N ASP A 133 12.92 23.24 -0.91
CA ASP A 133 11.66 23.96 -1.04
C ASP A 133 11.59 25.09 0.01
N PRO A 134 11.07 26.28 -0.33
CA PRO A 134 10.92 27.36 0.64
C PRO A 134 9.87 26.98 1.71
N PRO A 135 10.07 27.38 2.99
CA PRO A 135 9.07 27.20 4.03
C PRO A 135 7.79 27.94 3.64
N ARG A 136 6.64 27.28 3.74
CA ARG A 136 5.35 27.98 3.55
C ARG A 136 5.15 28.92 4.73
N HIS A 137 5.12 30.21 4.47
CA HIS A 137 4.64 31.18 5.47
C HIS A 137 3.18 30.86 5.79
N PRO A 138 2.79 30.71 7.06
CA PRO A 138 1.39 30.66 7.44
C PRO A 138 0.72 31.97 7.02
N ARG A 139 -0.35 31.86 6.25
CA ARG A 139 -1.27 32.98 6.00
C ARG A 139 -2.15 33.19 7.22
#